data_6899c08d80ad50c53443fea9d2ab5db5
#
_entry.id   6899c08d80ad50c53443fea9d2ab5db5
#
_cell.length_a   1.000
_cell.length_b   1.000
_cell.length_c   1.000
_cell.angle_alpha   90.00
_cell.angle_beta   90.00
_cell.angle_gamma   90.00
#
_symmetry.space_group_name_H-M   'P 1'
#
loop_
_entity.id
_entity.type
_entity.pdbx_description
1 polymer ?
#
loop_
_entity_poly.entity_id
_entity_poly.type
_entity_poly.pdbx_seq_one_letter_code
_entity_poly.pdbx_strand_id
1 'polypeptide(L)'
;GRRPWVNVRIKLDTKDVFICKQPFGTLMASVINSDGVMTNPALLKKNVLILDAGFHTTDTFLCIQGTREGIALTWENYAMQEVYQRTCDNILEASCNRADISVYSLEKAFETGVVHYGPKKIPYDFTKDFYRNLKSVCVELLDELNTAYNSMMNVDVILLTGGTGVAWEKYIREYYKETQALDISLAGDAKTASRANVTGYYNLLVSRSR
;
A
#
# COMPACT_ATOMS: atom_id res chain seq x y z
N GLY A 1 -11.13 -31.16 18.39
CA GLY A 1 -9.93 -31.59 19.09
C GLY A 1 -8.82 -30.57 18.88
N ARG A 2 -8.13 -30.13 19.93
CA ARG A 2 -6.94 -29.28 19.82
C ARG A 2 -5.86 -30.10 19.14
N ARG A 3 -5.26 -29.59 18.05
CA ARG A 3 -4.06 -30.19 17.48
C ARG A 3 -2.92 -30.11 18.50
N PRO A 4 -2.16 -31.18 18.71
CA PRO A 4 -1.03 -31.13 19.62
C PRO A 4 0.00 -30.13 19.15
N TRP A 5 0.63 -29.40 20.08
CA TRP A 5 1.75 -28.51 19.78
C TRP A 5 2.93 -29.37 19.30
N VAL A 6 3.51 -28.98 18.17
CA VAL A 6 4.70 -29.62 17.63
C VAL A 6 5.86 -28.63 17.77
N ASN A 7 6.92 -29.05 18.43
CA ASN A 7 8.17 -28.29 18.46
C ASN A 7 8.88 -28.43 17.12
N VAL A 8 8.99 -27.34 16.38
CA VAL A 8 9.72 -27.28 15.12
C VAL A 8 11.03 -26.53 15.36
N ARG A 9 12.18 -27.16 15.08
CA ARG A 9 13.48 -26.50 15.05
C ARG A 9 13.81 -26.15 13.61
N ILE A 10 13.86 -24.84 13.28
CA ILE A 10 14.28 -24.35 11.98
C ILE A 10 15.74 -23.94 12.07
N LYS A 11 16.62 -24.50 11.22
CA LYS A 11 18.00 -24.06 11.05
C LYS A 11 18.10 -23.34 9.70
N LEU A 12 18.46 -22.06 9.73
CA LEU A 12 18.74 -21.27 8.55
C LEU A 12 20.26 -21.17 8.36
N ASP A 13 20.72 -21.43 7.16
CA ASP A 13 22.07 -21.10 6.72
C ASP A 13 22.02 -19.74 6.01
N THR A 14 23.05 -18.91 6.13
CA THR A 14 23.15 -17.60 5.49
C THR A 14 23.03 -17.67 3.97
N LYS A 15 23.49 -18.76 3.35
CA LYS A 15 23.33 -19.02 1.90
C LYS A 15 21.86 -19.23 1.47
N ASP A 16 20.98 -19.60 2.41
CA ASP A 16 19.56 -19.85 2.16
C ASP A 16 18.73 -18.58 2.38
N VAL A 17 19.37 -17.48 2.81
CA VAL A 17 18.72 -16.19 3.06
C VAL A 17 18.85 -15.30 1.83
N PHE A 18 17.71 -14.84 1.32
CA PHE A 18 17.63 -13.91 0.21
C PHE A 18 17.09 -12.56 0.67
N ILE A 19 17.87 -11.51 0.45
CA ILE A 19 17.51 -10.12 0.81
C ILE A 19 17.13 -9.37 -0.45
N CYS A 20 15.99 -8.69 -0.41
CA CYS A 20 15.53 -7.79 -1.48
C CYS A 20 14.72 -6.63 -0.90
N LYS A 21 14.49 -5.59 -1.70
CA LYS A 21 13.62 -4.48 -1.35
C LYS A 21 12.20 -5.00 -1.15
N GLN A 22 11.50 -4.52 -0.09
CA GLN A 22 10.17 -5.02 0.27
C GLN A 22 9.19 -5.00 -0.90
N PRO A 23 9.00 -3.89 -1.67
CA PRO A 23 8.04 -3.87 -2.75
C PRO A 23 8.36 -4.81 -3.93
N PHE A 24 9.61 -5.33 -4.03
CA PHE A 24 9.98 -6.29 -5.07
C PHE A 24 9.18 -7.60 -4.99
N GLY A 25 8.75 -8.00 -3.80
CA GLY A 25 7.84 -9.14 -3.62
C GLY A 25 6.55 -8.98 -4.41
N THR A 26 5.95 -7.78 -4.39
CA THR A 26 4.74 -7.48 -5.16
C THR A 26 4.93 -7.68 -6.67
N LEU A 27 6.07 -7.24 -7.23
CA LEU A 27 6.40 -7.52 -8.63
C LEU A 27 6.45 -9.01 -8.89
N MET A 28 7.12 -9.78 -8.02
CA MET A 28 7.22 -11.23 -8.17
C MET A 28 5.86 -11.93 -8.07
N ALA A 29 4.96 -11.47 -7.21
CA ALA A 29 3.59 -11.98 -7.15
C ALA A 29 2.81 -11.76 -8.45
N SER A 30 3.12 -10.67 -9.18
CA SER A 30 2.47 -10.33 -10.45
C SER A 30 3.08 -11.06 -11.66
N VAL A 31 4.24 -11.69 -11.49
CA VAL A 31 5.02 -12.34 -12.57
C VAL A 31 5.07 -13.85 -12.42
N ILE A 32 5.07 -14.38 -11.19
CA ILE A 32 5.23 -15.79 -10.87
C ILE A 32 4.01 -16.27 -10.09
N ASN A 33 3.40 -17.38 -10.49
CA ASN A 33 2.28 -17.98 -9.77
C ASN A 33 2.73 -18.82 -8.56
N SER A 34 1.77 -19.33 -7.78
CA SER A 34 2.02 -20.18 -6.61
C SER A 34 2.79 -21.47 -6.89
N ASP A 35 2.75 -21.94 -8.15
CA ASP A 35 3.48 -23.11 -8.60
C ASP A 35 4.91 -22.78 -9.04
N GLY A 36 5.37 -21.55 -8.87
CA GLY A 36 6.70 -21.12 -9.29
C GLY A 36 6.86 -20.94 -10.80
N VAL A 37 5.77 -20.92 -11.56
CA VAL A 37 5.77 -20.75 -13.01
C VAL A 37 5.63 -19.26 -13.35
N MET A 38 6.49 -18.79 -14.26
CA MET A 38 6.41 -17.43 -14.78
C MET A 38 5.20 -17.28 -15.71
N THR A 39 4.23 -16.45 -15.31
CA THR A 39 2.96 -16.23 -16.02
C THR A 39 2.92 -14.90 -16.76
N ASN A 40 3.68 -13.91 -16.33
CA ASN A 40 3.70 -12.58 -16.94
C ASN A 40 5.14 -12.03 -17.12
N PRO A 41 5.97 -12.67 -17.99
CA PRO A 41 7.35 -12.22 -18.21
C PRO A 41 7.44 -10.84 -18.89
N ALA A 42 6.36 -10.39 -19.55
CA ALA A 42 6.35 -9.08 -20.20
C ALA A 42 6.49 -7.94 -19.21
N LEU A 43 5.99 -8.08 -17.98
CA LEU A 43 6.10 -7.07 -16.95
C LEU A 43 7.56 -6.83 -16.52
N LEU A 44 8.42 -7.87 -16.59
CA LEU A 44 9.86 -7.73 -16.29
C LEU A 44 10.65 -6.98 -17.37
N LYS A 45 10.06 -6.69 -18.52
CA LYS A 45 10.69 -5.89 -19.59
C LYS A 45 10.32 -4.40 -19.47
N LYS A 46 9.44 -4.06 -18.54
CA LYS A 46 8.96 -2.70 -18.30
C LYS A 46 9.69 -2.07 -17.10
N ASN A 47 9.66 -0.75 -17.04
CA ASN A 47 10.01 0.01 -15.86
C ASN A 47 8.77 0.11 -14.96
N VAL A 48 8.79 -0.61 -13.86
CA VAL A 48 7.63 -0.75 -12.97
C VAL A 48 7.88 -0.01 -11.68
N LEU A 49 7.08 1.01 -11.41
CA LEU A 49 7.02 1.66 -10.10
C LEU A 49 6.03 0.90 -9.22
N ILE A 50 6.55 0.18 -8.24
CA ILE A 50 5.72 -0.46 -7.22
C ILE A 50 5.40 0.58 -6.15
N LEU A 51 4.11 0.77 -5.85
CA LEU A 51 3.60 1.66 -4.81
C LEU A 51 2.90 0.81 -3.74
N ASP A 52 3.60 0.56 -2.65
CA ASP A 52 3.10 -0.20 -1.50
C ASP A 52 2.62 0.76 -0.42
N ALA A 53 1.35 1.15 -0.52
CA ALA A 53 0.75 2.06 0.43
C ALA A 53 0.12 1.29 1.60
N GLY A 54 0.77 1.38 2.74
CA GLY A 54 0.39 0.77 4.01
C GLY A 54 -0.40 1.70 4.93
N PHE A 55 -0.50 1.29 6.20
CA PHE A 55 -1.14 2.10 7.23
C PHE A 55 -0.21 3.20 7.75
N HIS A 56 1.06 2.91 8.03
CA HIS A 56 2.03 3.86 8.60
C HIS A 56 2.91 4.53 7.57
N THR A 57 3.32 3.79 6.53
CA THR A 57 4.23 4.26 5.49
C THR A 57 3.70 3.90 4.11
N THR A 58 4.17 4.63 3.13
CA THR A 58 4.08 4.24 1.73
C THR A 58 5.50 4.00 1.23
N ASP A 59 5.76 2.78 0.77
CA ASP A 59 7.04 2.39 0.21
C ASP A 59 6.95 2.34 -1.31
N THR A 60 7.96 2.89 -1.98
CA THR A 60 8.04 2.86 -3.44
C THR A 60 9.33 2.20 -3.89
N PHE A 61 9.25 1.48 -5.01
CA PHE A 61 10.42 0.89 -5.64
C PHE A 61 10.27 0.94 -7.16
N LEU A 62 11.14 1.69 -7.84
CA LEU A 62 11.22 1.69 -9.29
C LEU A 62 12.15 0.55 -9.74
N CYS A 63 11.56 -0.50 -10.26
CA CYS A 63 12.25 -1.63 -10.86
C CYS A 63 12.44 -1.38 -12.35
N ILE A 64 13.68 -1.27 -12.79
CA ILE A 64 14.02 -1.04 -14.19
C ILE A 64 14.26 -2.39 -14.86
N GLN A 65 13.36 -2.76 -15.79
CA GLN A 65 13.45 -3.97 -16.62
C GLN A 65 13.79 -5.24 -15.81
N GLY A 66 13.06 -5.44 -14.70
CA GLY A 66 13.20 -6.63 -13.85
C GLY A 66 14.48 -6.69 -13.00
N THR A 67 15.29 -5.64 -12.97
CA THR A 67 16.49 -5.58 -12.12
C THR A 67 16.10 -5.45 -10.65
N ARG A 68 16.93 -6.02 -9.75
CA ARG A 68 16.75 -5.87 -8.29
C ARG A 68 17.33 -4.56 -7.77
N GLU A 69 18.12 -3.90 -8.57
CA GLU A 69 18.69 -2.59 -8.30
C GLU A 69 17.74 -1.54 -8.88
N GLY A 70 17.35 -0.58 -8.05
CA GLY A 70 16.40 0.46 -8.42
C GLY A 70 16.27 1.50 -7.32
N ILE A 71 15.51 2.54 -7.59
CA ILE A 71 15.26 3.63 -6.64
C ILE A 71 14.16 3.18 -5.67
N ALA A 72 14.49 3.09 -4.37
CA ALA A 72 13.55 2.79 -3.31
C ALA A 72 13.44 4.01 -2.37
N LEU A 73 12.22 4.44 -2.10
CA LEU A 73 11.91 5.55 -1.21
C LEU A 73 10.81 5.12 -0.24
N THR A 74 10.84 5.71 0.97
CA THR A 74 9.81 5.54 2.00
C THR A 74 9.22 6.91 2.34
N TRP A 75 7.91 6.97 2.42
CA TRP A 75 7.11 8.17 2.65
C TRP A 75 6.33 8.00 3.96
N GLU A 76 6.78 8.66 5.04
CA GLU A 76 6.19 8.48 6.37
C GLU A 76 4.88 9.25 6.56
N ASN A 77 4.74 10.42 5.91
CA ASN A 77 3.58 11.31 6.08
C ASN A 77 2.48 11.09 5.02
N TYR A 78 2.61 10.06 4.17
CA TYR A 78 1.69 9.75 3.10
C TYR A 78 1.24 8.30 3.21
N ALA A 79 0.36 8.03 4.19
CA ALA A 79 -0.19 6.71 4.46
C ALA A 79 -1.59 6.84 5.07
N MET A 80 -2.26 5.72 5.33
CA MET A 80 -3.62 5.74 5.90
C MET A 80 -3.66 6.42 7.28
N GLN A 81 -2.61 6.30 8.08
CA GLN A 81 -2.53 6.96 9.39
C GLN A 81 -2.69 8.48 9.29
N GLU A 82 -2.09 9.11 8.29
CA GLU A 82 -2.22 10.55 8.05
C GLU A 82 -3.67 10.94 7.71
N VAL A 83 -4.36 10.12 6.92
CA VAL A 83 -5.78 10.31 6.60
C VAL A 83 -6.63 10.30 7.88
N TYR A 84 -6.39 9.33 8.76
CA TYR A 84 -7.07 9.26 10.05
C TYR A 84 -6.71 10.43 10.95
N GLN A 85 -5.44 10.83 11.01
CA GLN A 85 -5.00 11.97 11.84
C GLN A 85 -5.67 13.26 11.41
N ARG A 86 -5.64 13.59 10.11
CA ARG A 86 -6.34 14.79 9.58
C ARG A 86 -7.86 14.74 9.84
N THR A 87 -8.43 13.55 9.84
CA THR A 87 -9.86 13.39 10.15
C THR A 87 -10.13 13.62 11.63
N CYS A 88 -9.25 13.14 12.52
CA CYS A 88 -9.33 13.48 13.94
C CYS A 88 -9.23 14.99 14.18
N ASP A 89 -8.31 15.66 13.49
CA ASP A 89 -8.13 17.11 13.60
C ASP A 89 -9.38 17.88 13.15
N ASN A 90 -10.03 17.45 12.05
CA ASN A 90 -11.31 18.03 11.63
C ASN A 90 -12.43 17.86 12.69
N ILE A 91 -12.49 16.70 13.36
CA ILE A 91 -13.46 16.44 14.42
C ILE A 91 -13.15 17.32 15.65
N LEU A 92 -11.88 17.46 16.00
CA LEU A 92 -11.45 18.35 17.10
C LEU A 92 -11.83 19.80 16.83
N GLU A 93 -11.57 20.29 15.63
CA GLU A 93 -11.95 21.63 15.20
C GLU A 93 -13.47 21.83 15.27
N ALA A 94 -14.24 20.95 14.65
CA ALA A 94 -15.70 21.02 14.62
C ALA A 94 -16.34 20.93 16.03
N SER A 95 -15.73 20.22 16.94
CA SER A 95 -16.15 20.08 18.34
C SER A 95 -15.67 21.21 19.26
N CYS A 96 -14.91 22.19 18.76
CA CYS A 96 -14.20 23.20 19.56
C CYS A 96 -13.31 22.55 20.64
N ASN A 97 -12.55 21.51 20.28
CA ASN A 97 -11.67 20.71 21.15
C ASN A 97 -12.40 20.00 22.32
N ARG A 98 -13.69 19.66 22.12
CA ARG A 98 -14.48 18.93 23.12
C ARG A 98 -14.56 17.42 22.82
N ALA A 99 -14.07 16.99 21.68
CA ALA A 99 -13.97 15.57 21.35
C ALA A 99 -12.73 14.96 22.01
N ASP A 100 -12.87 13.80 22.62
CA ASP A 100 -11.77 12.89 22.95
C ASP A 100 -11.69 11.85 21.84
N ILE A 101 -10.89 12.13 20.83
CA ILE A 101 -10.79 11.31 19.63
C ILE A 101 -9.32 10.98 19.33
N SER A 102 -9.10 9.74 18.94
CA SER A 102 -7.81 9.23 18.49
C SER A 102 -7.97 8.42 17.22
N VAL A 103 -6.89 8.23 16.49
CA VAL A 103 -6.85 7.38 15.29
C VAL A 103 -7.48 6.00 15.57
N TYR A 104 -7.16 5.39 16.72
CA TYR A 104 -7.71 4.09 17.09
C TYR A 104 -9.22 4.13 17.34
N SER A 105 -9.74 5.17 18.00
CA SER A 105 -11.20 5.29 18.24
C SER A 105 -11.94 5.58 16.93
N LEU A 106 -11.32 6.35 16.03
CA LEU A 106 -11.87 6.63 14.70
C LEU A 106 -11.93 5.36 13.83
N GLU A 107 -10.85 4.56 13.85
CA GLU A 107 -10.80 3.28 13.13
C GLU A 107 -11.94 2.34 13.57
N LYS A 108 -12.19 2.24 14.88
CA LYS A 108 -13.32 1.46 15.41
C LYS A 108 -14.69 2.00 15.01
N ALA A 109 -14.83 3.31 14.86
CA ALA A 109 -16.07 3.95 14.46
C ALA A 109 -16.28 3.92 12.94
N PHE A 110 -15.32 3.39 12.17
CA PHE A 110 -15.36 3.46 10.71
C PHE A 110 -16.56 2.74 10.09
N GLU A 111 -17.00 1.63 10.67
CA GLU A 111 -18.18 0.88 10.19
C GLU A 111 -19.48 1.70 10.29
N THR A 112 -19.58 2.57 11.28
CA THR A 112 -20.76 3.44 11.49
C THR A 112 -20.63 4.80 10.80
N GLY A 113 -19.41 5.26 10.54
CA GLY A 113 -19.09 6.58 10.02
C GLY A 113 -19.34 7.72 11.02
N VAL A 114 -19.70 7.40 12.28
CA VAL A 114 -20.13 8.39 13.28
C VAL A 114 -19.34 8.22 14.58
N VAL A 115 -18.84 9.33 15.10
CA VAL A 115 -18.29 9.44 16.45
C VAL A 115 -19.20 10.32 17.31
N HIS A 116 -19.10 10.13 18.64
CA HIS A 116 -19.88 10.93 19.58
C HIS A 116 -18.95 11.69 20.52
N TYR A 117 -19.20 12.97 20.73
CA TYR A 117 -18.36 13.79 21.58
C TYR A 117 -19.16 14.59 22.63
N GLY A 118 -18.43 14.98 23.69
CA GLY A 118 -18.97 15.75 24.80
C GLY A 118 -19.95 14.99 25.70
N PRO A 119 -20.36 15.59 26.84
CA PRO A 119 -21.25 14.94 27.82
C PRO A 119 -22.62 14.55 27.28
N LYS A 120 -23.10 15.30 26.27
CA LYS A 120 -24.40 15.05 25.62
C LYS A 120 -24.31 14.05 24.46
N LYS A 121 -23.15 13.43 24.23
CA LYS A 121 -22.88 12.47 23.15
C LYS A 121 -23.38 12.99 21.78
N ILE A 122 -22.96 14.20 21.40
CA ILE A 122 -23.33 14.81 20.13
C ILE A 122 -22.73 13.96 19.00
N PRO A 123 -23.53 13.48 18.02
CA PRO A 123 -23.01 12.70 16.92
C PRO A 123 -22.28 13.61 15.90
N TYR A 124 -21.21 13.09 15.32
CA TYR A 124 -20.48 13.69 14.22
C TYR A 124 -20.21 12.65 13.14
N ASP A 125 -20.80 12.88 11.95
CA ASP A 125 -20.53 12.07 10.76
C ASP A 125 -19.22 12.55 10.12
N PHE A 126 -18.17 11.74 10.22
CA PHE A 126 -16.85 12.07 9.69
C PHE A 126 -16.62 11.54 8.26
N THR A 127 -17.57 10.84 7.68
CA THR A 127 -17.41 10.15 6.39
C THR A 127 -16.93 11.09 5.29
N LYS A 128 -17.53 12.29 5.20
CA LYS A 128 -17.15 13.29 4.19
C LYS A 128 -15.72 13.80 4.39
N ASP A 129 -15.33 14.06 5.62
CA ASP A 129 -13.99 14.54 5.95
C ASP A 129 -12.95 13.46 5.67
N PHE A 130 -13.25 12.22 6.04
CA PHE A 130 -12.37 11.09 5.77
C PHE A 130 -12.09 10.94 4.25
N TYR A 131 -13.10 10.92 3.41
CA TYR A 131 -12.89 10.77 1.97
C TYR A 131 -12.22 11.98 1.32
N ARG A 132 -12.46 13.20 1.83
CA ARG A 132 -11.73 14.39 1.42
C ARG A 132 -10.24 14.26 1.76
N ASN A 133 -9.92 13.86 2.99
CA ASN A 133 -8.54 13.67 3.44
C ASN A 133 -7.86 12.50 2.72
N LEU A 134 -8.61 11.41 2.44
CA LEU A 134 -8.12 10.27 1.66
C LEU A 134 -7.66 10.70 0.25
N LYS A 135 -8.44 11.57 -0.41
CA LYS A 135 -8.07 12.14 -1.70
C LYS A 135 -6.90 13.12 -1.57
N SER A 136 -6.91 14.02 -0.58
CA SER A 136 -5.87 15.03 -0.39
C SER A 136 -4.51 14.40 -0.18
N VAL A 137 -4.39 13.48 0.79
CA VAL A 137 -3.12 12.79 1.09
C VAL A 137 -2.60 12.01 -0.12
N CYS A 138 -3.51 11.36 -0.88
CA CYS A 138 -3.15 10.68 -2.11
C CYS A 138 -2.56 11.66 -3.14
N VAL A 139 -3.22 12.78 -3.42
CA VAL A 139 -2.76 13.76 -4.42
C VAL A 139 -1.43 14.38 -4.01
N GLU A 140 -1.26 14.74 -2.75
CA GLU A 140 0.00 15.25 -2.21
C GLU A 140 1.15 14.24 -2.42
N LEU A 141 0.91 12.95 -2.14
CA LEU A 141 1.89 11.91 -2.44
C LEU A 141 2.23 11.85 -3.95
N LEU A 142 1.22 11.95 -4.82
CA LEU A 142 1.46 11.88 -6.27
C LEU A 142 2.30 13.05 -6.79
N ASP A 143 2.14 14.25 -6.21
CA ASP A 143 2.97 15.41 -6.51
C ASP A 143 4.44 15.17 -6.09
N GLU A 144 4.65 14.60 -4.92
CA GLU A 144 5.98 14.19 -4.45
C GLU A 144 6.58 13.08 -5.33
N LEU A 145 5.79 12.08 -5.72
CA LEU A 145 6.24 11.02 -6.64
C LEU A 145 6.63 11.58 -8.01
N ASN A 146 5.87 12.53 -8.54
CA ASN A 146 6.23 13.21 -9.79
C ASN A 146 7.58 13.92 -9.69
N THR A 147 7.84 14.55 -8.55
CA THR A 147 9.14 15.19 -8.29
C THR A 147 10.26 14.15 -8.21
N ALA A 148 10.05 13.09 -7.42
CA ALA A 148 11.06 12.05 -7.18
C ALA A 148 11.38 11.20 -8.42
N TYR A 149 10.38 10.96 -9.27
CA TYR A 149 10.49 10.10 -10.46
C TYR A 149 10.39 10.86 -11.79
N ASN A 150 10.80 12.13 -11.79
CA ASN A 150 10.88 12.98 -12.98
C ASN A 150 9.60 12.95 -13.83
N SER A 151 8.48 13.29 -13.21
CA SER A 151 7.14 13.30 -13.82
C SER A 151 6.77 11.97 -14.50
N MET A 152 7.22 10.86 -13.93
CA MET A 152 7.00 9.48 -14.43
C MET A 152 7.53 9.21 -15.84
N MET A 153 8.45 10.04 -16.37
CA MET A 153 8.94 9.90 -17.75
C MET A 153 9.56 8.54 -18.08
N ASN A 154 10.12 7.86 -17.07
CA ASN A 154 10.74 6.54 -17.23
C ASN A 154 9.94 5.43 -16.54
N VAL A 155 8.65 5.62 -16.31
CA VAL A 155 7.75 4.65 -15.69
C VAL A 155 6.74 4.18 -16.73
N ASP A 156 6.71 2.88 -17.00
CA ASP A 156 5.73 2.27 -17.91
C ASP A 156 4.48 1.81 -17.15
N VAL A 157 4.66 1.38 -15.90
CA VAL A 157 3.58 0.81 -15.07
C VAL A 157 3.70 1.28 -13.63
N ILE A 158 2.61 1.73 -13.03
CA ILE A 158 2.44 1.83 -11.58
C ILE A 158 1.72 0.56 -11.11
N LEU A 159 2.40 -0.24 -10.30
CA LEU A 159 1.85 -1.45 -9.69
C LEU A 159 1.47 -1.15 -8.24
N LEU A 160 0.15 -1.05 -7.99
CA LEU A 160 -0.37 -0.69 -6.66
C LEU A 160 -0.50 -1.92 -5.77
N THR A 161 -0.10 -1.78 -4.52
CA THR A 161 -0.25 -2.78 -3.46
C THR A 161 -0.52 -2.13 -2.10
N GLY A 162 -0.76 -2.95 -1.08
CA GLY A 162 -1.17 -2.46 0.23
C GLY A 162 -2.66 -2.09 0.32
N GLY A 163 -3.20 -2.08 1.53
CA GLY A 163 -4.63 -1.76 1.73
C GLY A 163 -4.97 -0.33 1.35
N THR A 164 -4.09 0.61 1.64
CA THR A 164 -4.25 2.02 1.27
C THR A 164 -4.13 2.21 -0.25
N GLY A 165 -3.23 1.46 -0.92
CA GLY A 165 -3.09 1.48 -2.37
C GLY A 165 -4.39 1.13 -3.11
N VAL A 166 -5.13 0.15 -2.60
CA VAL A 166 -6.48 -0.20 -3.11
C VAL A 166 -7.46 0.95 -2.94
N ALA A 167 -7.47 1.60 -1.76
CA ALA A 167 -8.37 2.73 -1.49
C ALA A 167 -8.04 3.95 -2.38
N TRP A 168 -6.78 4.09 -2.76
CA TRP A 168 -6.30 5.20 -3.59
C TRP A 168 -6.38 4.94 -5.09
N GLU A 169 -6.60 3.72 -5.56
CA GLU A 169 -6.57 3.36 -6.98
C GLU A 169 -7.35 4.34 -7.87
N LYS A 170 -8.59 4.67 -7.48
CA LYS A 170 -9.45 5.59 -8.26
C LYS A 170 -8.86 6.99 -8.38
N TYR A 171 -8.20 7.50 -7.33
CA TYR A 171 -7.61 8.85 -7.34
C TYR A 171 -6.31 8.87 -8.15
N ILE A 172 -5.52 7.79 -8.08
CA ILE A 172 -4.30 7.63 -8.88
C ILE A 172 -4.64 7.57 -10.37
N ARG A 173 -5.68 6.79 -10.73
CA ARG A 173 -6.18 6.74 -12.13
C ARG A 173 -6.73 8.09 -12.61
N GLU A 174 -7.44 8.82 -11.75
CA GLU A 174 -7.94 10.15 -12.06
C GLU A 174 -6.79 11.14 -12.28
N TYR A 175 -5.76 11.09 -11.43
CA TYR A 175 -4.61 11.98 -11.49
C TYR A 175 -3.79 11.79 -12.78
N TYR A 176 -3.54 10.55 -13.17
CA TYR A 176 -2.75 10.23 -14.37
C TYR A 176 -3.57 9.97 -15.63
N LYS A 177 -4.87 10.28 -15.65
CA LYS A 177 -5.76 9.98 -16.79
C LYS A 177 -5.29 10.57 -18.14
N GLU A 178 -4.60 11.70 -18.12
CA GLU A 178 -4.05 12.36 -19.30
C GLU A 178 -2.67 11.81 -19.71
N THR A 179 -2.07 10.96 -18.89
CA THR A 179 -0.75 10.36 -19.13
C THR A 179 -0.93 9.04 -19.90
N GLN A 180 -1.07 9.11 -21.21
CA GLN A 180 -1.48 7.99 -22.07
C GLN A 180 -0.52 6.77 -22.07
N ALA A 181 0.75 6.98 -21.75
CA ALA A 181 1.76 5.91 -21.74
C ALA A 181 1.88 5.18 -20.39
N LEU A 182 1.25 5.67 -19.34
CA LEU A 182 1.36 5.15 -17.98
C LEU A 182 0.22 4.14 -17.71
N ASP A 183 0.59 2.89 -17.53
CA ASP A 183 -0.35 1.83 -17.14
C ASP A 183 -0.47 1.76 -15.60
N ILE A 184 -1.68 1.59 -15.07
CA ILE A 184 -1.92 1.49 -13.62
C ILE A 184 -2.64 0.17 -13.36
N SER A 185 -2.06 -0.68 -12.53
CA SER A 185 -2.62 -1.98 -12.19
C SER A 185 -2.50 -2.29 -10.70
N LEU A 186 -3.42 -3.11 -10.20
CA LEU A 186 -3.35 -3.64 -8.83
C LEU A 186 -2.60 -4.96 -8.83
N ALA A 187 -1.80 -5.18 -7.78
CA ALA A 187 -1.19 -6.47 -7.50
C ALA A 187 -2.18 -7.37 -6.74
N GLY A 188 -3.16 -7.89 -7.47
CA GLY A 188 -4.25 -8.67 -6.88
C GLY A 188 -5.52 -7.85 -6.63
N ASP A 189 -6.40 -8.37 -5.78
CA ASP A 189 -7.62 -7.69 -5.35
C ASP A 189 -7.46 -7.01 -3.97
N ALA A 190 -8.51 -6.34 -3.50
CA ALA A 190 -8.50 -5.65 -2.20
C ALA A 190 -8.14 -6.55 -1.00
N LYS A 191 -8.38 -7.87 -1.09
CA LYS A 191 -8.07 -8.83 -0.01
C LYS A 191 -6.64 -9.35 -0.09
N THR A 192 -6.07 -9.43 -1.28
CA THR A 192 -4.76 -10.02 -1.54
C THR A 192 -3.65 -8.98 -1.66
N ALA A 193 -3.97 -7.74 -2.02
CA ALA A 193 -3.00 -6.67 -2.20
C ALA A 193 -2.11 -6.45 -0.96
N SER A 194 -2.68 -6.49 0.26
CA SER A 194 -1.92 -6.35 1.50
C SER A 194 -0.91 -7.49 1.77
N ARG A 195 -1.02 -8.60 1.03
CA ARG A 195 -0.15 -9.79 1.15
C ARG A 195 0.72 -10.01 -0.09
N ALA A 196 0.65 -9.12 -1.08
CA ALA A 196 1.34 -9.30 -2.36
C ALA A 196 2.85 -9.50 -2.18
N ASN A 197 3.50 -8.76 -1.29
CA ASN A 197 4.92 -8.91 -1.02
C ASN A 197 5.29 -10.32 -0.54
N VAL A 198 4.61 -10.83 0.49
CA VAL A 198 4.90 -12.16 1.03
C VAL A 198 4.55 -13.27 0.05
N THR A 199 3.47 -13.09 -0.72
CA THR A 199 3.09 -14.02 -1.78
C THR A 199 4.17 -14.10 -2.85
N GLY A 200 4.70 -12.95 -3.28
CA GLY A 200 5.75 -12.92 -4.30
C GLY A 200 7.07 -13.53 -3.81
N TYR A 201 7.44 -13.33 -2.57
CA TYR A 201 8.62 -14.00 -1.99
C TYR A 201 8.44 -15.52 -1.96
N TYR A 202 7.27 -16.01 -1.56
CA TYR A 202 6.94 -17.43 -1.60
C TYR A 202 7.05 -17.99 -3.02
N ASN A 203 6.39 -17.34 -4.00
CA ASN A 203 6.40 -17.76 -5.40
C ASN A 203 7.83 -17.80 -5.97
N LEU A 204 8.65 -16.80 -5.63
CA LEU A 204 10.05 -16.74 -6.04
C LEU A 204 10.87 -17.89 -5.45
N LEU A 205 10.66 -18.25 -4.19
CA LEU A 205 11.33 -19.39 -3.56
C LEU A 205 10.91 -20.70 -4.23
N VAL A 206 9.63 -20.91 -4.47
CA VAL A 206 9.13 -22.12 -5.19
C VAL A 206 9.75 -22.22 -6.59
N SER A 207 9.87 -21.11 -7.31
CA SER A 207 10.46 -21.12 -8.66
C SER A 207 11.96 -21.50 -8.69
N ARG A 208 12.68 -21.25 -7.58
CA ARG A 208 14.11 -21.59 -7.44
C ARG A 208 14.37 -23.02 -6.97
N SER A 209 13.35 -23.66 -6.40
CA SER A 209 13.44 -25.02 -5.89
C SER A 209 13.13 -26.08 -6.96
N ARG A 210 12.80 -25.62 -8.16
CA ARG A 210 12.61 -26.43 -9.39
C ARG A 210 13.88 -26.43 -10.23
#